data_404248739bb0e2c6bdec0ea94dbcf76c
#
_entry.id   404248739bb0e2c6bdec0ea94dbcf76c
#
_cell.length_a   1.000
_cell.length_b   1.000
_cell.length_c   1.000
_cell.angle_alpha   90.00
_cell.angle_beta   90.00
_cell.angle_gamma   90.00
#
_symmetry.space_group_name_H-M   'P 1'
#
loop_
_entity.id
_entity.type
_entity.pdbx_description
1 polymer ?
#
loop_
_entity_poly.entity_id
_entity_poly.type
_entity_poly.pdbx_seq_one_letter_code
_entity_poly.pdbx_strand_id
1 'polypeptide(L)'
;AAQVRADEMAANTVYSHTRPDGRNFNTVTDCPYMAENIHRIATRYLSQHDVSLAEAAVDGWANSETHLRNIRNERLNAIGVGIAKGVNAAGEESWYCVQIFLYDGCVISQVDTPITPK
;
A
#
# COMPACT_ATOMS: atom_id res chain seq x y z
N ALA A 1 0.51 9.88 1.72
CA ALA A 1 -0.26 9.18 0.65
C ALA A 1 -0.34 7.67 0.92
N ALA A 2 0.78 7.02 1.20
CA ALA A 2 0.78 5.58 1.46
C ALA A 2 -0.07 5.21 2.67
N GLN A 3 0.01 5.98 3.76
CA GLN A 3 -0.78 5.72 4.95
C GLN A 3 -2.29 5.89 4.68
N VAL A 4 -2.67 6.85 3.86
CA VAL A 4 -4.08 7.03 3.45
C VAL A 4 -4.58 5.76 2.77
N ARG A 5 -3.79 5.20 1.85
CA ARG A 5 -4.17 3.98 1.15
C ARG A 5 -4.25 2.77 2.08
N ALA A 6 -3.29 2.62 2.99
CA ALA A 6 -3.30 1.53 3.97
C ALA A 6 -4.53 1.64 4.88
N ASP A 7 -4.82 2.84 5.39
CA ASP A 7 -5.96 3.07 6.28
C ASP A 7 -7.29 2.77 5.60
N GLU A 8 -7.50 3.24 4.35
CA GLU A 8 -8.77 3.00 3.67
C GLU A 8 -8.95 1.53 3.25
N MET A 9 -7.89 0.84 2.88
CA MET A 9 -7.98 -0.59 2.60
C MET A 9 -8.34 -1.39 3.85
N ALA A 10 -7.71 -1.08 4.98
CA ALA A 10 -7.99 -1.74 6.23
C ALA A 10 -9.41 -1.46 6.72
N ALA A 11 -9.87 -0.21 6.65
CA ALA A 11 -11.19 0.20 7.12
C ALA A 11 -12.32 -0.42 6.30
N ASN A 12 -12.11 -0.65 5.01
CA ASN A 12 -13.13 -1.15 4.08
C ASN A 12 -12.96 -2.64 3.73
N THR A 13 -11.93 -3.29 4.25
CA THR A 13 -11.57 -4.67 3.89
C THR A 13 -11.42 -4.83 2.37
N VAL A 14 -10.74 -3.88 1.75
CA VAL A 14 -10.50 -3.84 0.30
C VAL A 14 -9.01 -3.94 0.04
N TYR A 15 -8.60 -4.94 -0.73
CA TYR A 15 -7.21 -5.14 -1.13
C TYR A 15 -7.12 -4.97 -2.65
N SER A 16 -6.87 -3.75 -3.09
CA SER A 16 -6.91 -3.40 -4.50
C SER A 16 -6.18 -2.07 -4.76
N HIS A 17 -5.66 -1.93 -5.98
CA HIS A 17 -5.17 -0.64 -6.47
C HIS A 17 -6.31 0.34 -6.75
N THR A 18 -7.53 -0.14 -6.84
CA THR A 18 -8.73 0.70 -6.93
C THR A 18 -9.19 1.07 -5.53
N ARG A 19 -9.38 2.35 -5.29
CA ARG A 19 -9.85 2.87 -4.01
C ARG A 19 -11.30 2.43 -3.74
N PRO A 20 -11.74 2.43 -2.47
CA PRO A 20 -13.08 1.95 -2.11
C PRO A 20 -14.24 2.65 -2.81
N ASP A 21 -14.05 3.88 -3.31
CA ASP A 21 -15.06 4.61 -4.06
C ASP A 21 -14.98 4.42 -5.58
N GLY A 22 -14.09 3.56 -6.06
CA GLY A 22 -13.92 3.25 -7.48
C GLY A 22 -12.86 4.06 -8.20
N ARG A 23 -12.29 5.08 -7.55
CA ARG A 23 -11.18 5.84 -8.14
C ARG A 23 -9.89 5.03 -8.10
N ASN A 24 -8.95 5.37 -8.97
CA ASN A 24 -7.65 4.70 -9.00
C ASN A 24 -6.78 5.15 -7.80
N PHE A 25 -5.79 4.34 -7.42
CA PHE A 25 -4.91 4.63 -6.28
C PHE A 25 -4.24 6.00 -6.38
N ASN A 26 -3.88 6.42 -7.59
CA ASN A 26 -3.13 7.65 -7.81
C ASN A 26 -3.93 8.93 -7.51
N THR A 27 -5.20 8.82 -7.19
CA THR A 27 -6.03 9.97 -6.78
C THR A 27 -5.79 10.39 -5.33
N VAL A 28 -4.94 9.67 -4.58
CA VAL A 28 -4.59 10.07 -3.19
C VAL A 28 -3.72 11.32 -3.15
N THR A 29 -3.03 11.64 -4.24
CA THR A 29 -2.28 12.88 -4.37
C THR A 29 -2.47 13.47 -5.77
N ASP A 30 -1.92 14.65 -5.98
CA ASP A 30 -1.92 15.32 -7.27
C ASP A 30 -0.61 15.13 -8.06
N CYS A 31 0.22 14.18 -7.66
CA CYS A 31 1.44 13.85 -8.39
C CYS A 31 1.09 13.15 -9.71
N PRO A 32 1.60 13.64 -10.87
CA PRO A 32 1.21 13.08 -12.16
C PRO A 32 1.85 11.73 -12.50
N TYR A 33 2.92 11.34 -11.81
CA TYR A 33 3.61 10.09 -12.06
C TYR A 33 3.93 9.38 -10.75
N MET A 34 3.27 8.25 -10.54
CA MET A 34 3.42 7.48 -9.31
C MET A 34 3.08 6.02 -9.53
N ALA A 35 3.56 5.17 -8.64
CA ALA A 35 3.24 3.75 -8.62
C ALA A 35 2.93 3.29 -7.21
N GLU A 36 2.29 2.15 -7.08
CA GLU A 36 1.89 1.58 -5.80
C GLU A 36 2.26 0.10 -5.75
N ASN A 37 2.87 -0.31 -4.65
CA ASN A 37 2.95 -1.71 -4.25
C ASN A 37 2.06 -1.90 -3.03
N ILE A 38 1.23 -2.92 -3.05
CA ILE A 38 0.39 -3.28 -1.92
C ILE A 38 0.64 -4.73 -1.51
N HIS A 39 0.45 -5.02 -0.22
CA HIS A 39 0.51 -6.37 0.32
C HIS A 39 -0.40 -6.47 1.53
N ARG A 40 -1.09 -7.60 1.65
CA ARG A 40 -1.91 -7.89 2.82
C ARG A 40 -1.37 -9.17 3.47
N ILE A 41 -1.01 -9.07 4.73
CA ILE A 41 -0.33 -10.16 5.45
C ILE A 41 -1.11 -10.46 6.72
N ALA A 42 -1.57 -11.71 6.87
CA ALA A 42 -2.24 -12.15 8.09
C ALA A 42 -1.24 -12.18 9.26
N THR A 43 -1.68 -11.71 10.42
CA THR A 43 -0.85 -11.76 11.64
C THR A 43 -0.41 -13.17 11.94
N ARG A 44 -1.26 -14.16 11.70
CA ARG A 44 -0.96 -15.58 11.87
C ARG A 44 0.25 -16.02 11.04
N TYR A 45 0.37 -15.53 9.81
CA TYR A 45 1.52 -15.84 8.95
C TYR A 45 2.84 -15.40 9.61
N LEU A 46 2.87 -14.19 10.18
CA LEU A 46 4.05 -13.65 10.84
C LEU A 46 4.49 -14.52 12.01
N SER A 47 3.53 -14.97 12.83
CA SER A 47 3.80 -15.86 13.96
C SER A 47 4.30 -17.22 13.51
N GLN A 48 3.67 -17.81 12.49
CA GLN A 48 4.02 -19.13 11.99
C GLN A 48 5.40 -19.19 11.35
N HIS A 49 5.83 -18.10 10.72
CA HIS A 49 7.10 -18.04 10.02
C HIS A 49 8.19 -17.32 10.81
N ASP A 50 7.88 -16.82 12.00
CA ASP A 50 8.81 -16.08 12.86
C ASP A 50 9.51 -14.95 12.11
N VAL A 51 8.74 -14.15 11.39
CA VAL A 51 9.23 -13.01 10.63
C VAL A 51 8.52 -11.74 11.06
N SER A 52 9.20 -10.60 10.94
CA SER A 52 8.59 -9.31 11.17
C SER A 52 7.67 -8.91 10.01
N LEU A 53 6.77 -7.97 10.27
CA LEU A 53 5.92 -7.41 9.23
C LEU A 53 6.76 -6.78 8.11
N ALA A 54 7.81 -6.04 8.46
CA ALA A 54 8.67 -5.39 7.48
C ALA A 54 9.36 -6.42 6.58
N GLU A 55 9.91 -7.49 7.16
CA GLU A 55 10.55 -8.56 6.38
C GLU A 55 9.55 -9.23 5.43
N ALA A 56 8.38 -9.59 5.92
CA ALA A 56 7.37 -10.26 5.12
C ALA A 56 6.89 -9.37 3.96
N ALA A 57 6.66 -8.10 4.21
CA ALA A 57 6.20 -7.17 3.19
C ALA A 57 7.26 -6.96 2.10
N VAL A 58 8.50 -6.67 2.50
CA VAL A 58 9.59 -6.42 1.56
C VAL A 58 9.92 -7.68 0.75
N ASP A 59 9.98 -8.85 1.40
CA ASP A 59 10.23 -10.11 0.72
C ASP A 59 9.12 -10.43 -0.30
N GLY A 60 7.88 -10.18 0.06
CA GLY A 60 6.76 -10.38 -0.86
C GLY A 60 6.87 -9.50 -2.10
N TRP A 61 7.23 -8.24 -1.94
CA TRP A 61 7.41 -7.32 -3.07
C TRP A 61 8.66 -7.67 -3.89
N ALA A 62 9.77 -8.00 -3.23
CA ALA A 62 11.03 -8.31 -3.92
C ALA A 62 10.95 -9.61 -4.72
N ASN A 63 10.11 -10.55 -4.32
CA ASN A 63 9.93 -11.84 -5.00
C ASN A 63 8.86 -11.81 -6.08
N SER A 64 8.26 -10.66 -6.35
CA SER A 64 7.28 -10.47 -7.41
C SER A 64 7.82 -9.51 -8.47
N GLU A 65 7.90 -9.97 -9.71
CA GLU A 65 8.48 -9.17 -10.80
C GLU A 65 7.72 -7.85 -11.01
N THR A 66 6.41 -7.85 -10.93
CA THR A 66 5.59 -6.65 -11.07
C THR A 66 5.86 -5.63 -9.98
N HIS A 67 6.00 -6.06 -8.74
CA HIS A 67 6.30 -5.18 -7.61
C HIS A 67 7.76 -4.71 -7.64
N LEU A 68 8.68 -5.62 -7.97
CA LEU A 68 10.11 -5.30 -8.06
C LEU A 68 10.38 -4.26 -9.15
N ARG A 69 9.61 -4.29 -10.23
CA ARG A 69 9.72 -3.32 -11.31
C ARG A 69 9.45 -1.90 -10.83
N ASN A 70 8.48 -1.72 -9.93
CA ASN A 70 8.23 -0.42 -9.31
C ASN A 70 9.42 0.04 -8.47
N ILE A 71 10.00 -0.87 -7.69
CA ILE A 71 11.15 -0.58 -6.83
C ILE A 71 12.38 -0.16 -7.67
N ARG A 72 12.56 -0.78 -8.84
CA ARG A 72 13.68 -0.50 -9.75
C ARG A 72 13.47 0.66 -10.69
N ASN A 73 12.29 1.26 -10.70
CA ASN A 73 11.97 2.33 -11.64
C ASN A 73 12.77 3.59 -11.33
N GLU A 74 13.69 3.96 -12.22
CA GLU A 74 14.60 5.09 -12.04
C GLU A 74 13.89 6.45 -12.03
N ARG A 75 12.67 6.53 -12.58
CA ARG A 75 11.87 7.75 -12.57
C ARG A 75 11.18 7.99 -11.24
N LEU A 76 11.07 6.95 -10.41
CA LEU A 76 10.38 6.98 -9.13
C LEU A 76 11.43 6.91 -8.03
N ASN A 77 11.85 8.04 -7.53
CA ASN A 77 12.97 8.15 -6.59
C ASN A 77 12.59 8.73 -5.23
N ALA A 78 11.30 8.91 -4.99
CA ALA A 78 10.76 9.20 -3.67
C ALA A 78 9.79 8.08 -3.27
N ILE A 79 9.81 7.68 -2.00
CA ILE A 79 9.00 6.58 -1.50
C ILE A 79 8.31 6.98 -0.20
N GLY A 80 7.05 6.60 -0.08
CA GLY A 80 6.31 6.63 1.19
C GLY A 80 5.83 5.23 1.53
N VAL A 81 5.80 4.92 2.81
CA VAL A 81 5.34 3.62 3.31
C VAL A 81 4.21 3.85 4.31
N GLY A 82 3.18 3.03 4.22
CA GLY A 82 2.07 3.03 5.16
C GLY A 82 1.68 1.62 5.54
N ILE A 83 1.26 1.44 6.79
CA ILE A 83 0.73 0.17 7.27
C ILE A 83 -0.51 0.44 8.12
N ALA A 84 -1.49 -0.46 8.02
CA ALA A 84 -2.69 -0.39 8.85
C ALA A 84 -3.18 -1.81 9.17
N LYS A 85 -3.66 -1.99 10.38
CA LYS A 85 -4.21 -3.27 10.83
C LYS A 85 -5.71 -3.29 10.59
N GLY A 86 -6.19 -4.39 10.04
CA GLY A 86 -7.61 -4.63 9.82
C GLY A 86 -7.88 -6.13 9.79
N VAL A 87 -8.83 -6.54 8.97
CA VAL A 87 -9.13 -7.96 8.75
C VAL A 87 -9.09 -8.24 7.24
N ASN A 88 -8.90 -9.51 6.90
CA ASN A 88 -9.03 -9.96 5.51
C ASN A 88 -10.48 -10.39 5.22
N ALA A 89 -10.74 -10.89 4.02
CA ALA A 89 -12.08 -11.31 3.62
C ALA A 89 -12.62 -12.46 4.48
N ALA A 90 -11.74 -13.26 5.10
CA ALA A 90 -12.11 -14.36 6.00
C ALA A 90 -12.30 -13.91 7.45
N GLY A 91 -12.11 -12.62 7.75
CA GLY A 91 -12.23 -12.09 9.11
C GLY A 91 -10.97 -12.25 9.95
N GLU A 92 -9.86 -12.70 9.38
CA GLU A 92 -8.59 -12.82 10.10
C GLU A 92 -7.89 -11.47 10.21
N GLU A 93 -7.28 -11.21 11.38
CA GLU A 93 -6.44 -10.04 11.57
C GLU A 93 -5.33 -10.02 10.54
N SER A 94 -5.20 -8.89 9.85
CA SER A 94 -4.25 -8.73 8.75
C SER A 94 -3.70 -7.31 8.72
N TRP A 95 -2.50 -7.19 8.16
CA TRP A 95 -1.82 -5.92 7.98
C TRP A 95 -1.85 -5.53 6.51
N TYR A 96 -2.31 -4.32 6.25
CA TYR A 96 -2.31 -3.74 4.90
C TYR A 96 -1.07 -2.87 4.77
N CYS A 97 -0.19 -3.26 3.85
CA CYS A 97 1.11 -2.62 3.65
C CYS A 97 1.13 -1.95 2.28
N VAL A 98 1.60 -0.71 2.23
CA VAL A 98 1.60 0.08 1.00
C VAL A 98 2.95 0.76 0.83
N GLN A 99 3.52 0.67 -0.38
CA GLN A 99 4.58 1.55 -0.84
C GLN A 99 4.00 2.43 -1.94
N ILE A 100 4.14 3.74 -1.81
CA ILE A 100 3.84 4.69 -2.88
C ILE A 100 5.16 5.28 -3.35
N PHE A 101 5.41 5.17 -4.65
CA PHE A 101 6.60 5.71 -5.31
C PHE A 101 6.20 6.95 -6.09
N LEU A 102 6.97 8.00 -5.94
CA LEU A 102 6.70 9.29 -6.56
C LEU A 102 7.90 9.74 -7.39
N TYR A 103 7.60 10.46 -8.46
CA TYR A 103 8.57 11.26 -9.17
C TYR A 103 9.00 12.42 -8.27
N ASP A 104 10.31 12.60 -8.06
CA ASP A 104 10.83 13.60 -7.11
C ASP A 104 10.59 15.05 -7.56
N GLY A 105 10.28 15.26 -8.83
CA GLY A 105 9.86 16.55 -9.35
C GLY A 105 8.42 16.91 -9.06
N CYS A 106 7.63 15.98 -8.47
CA CYS A 106 6.27 16.28 -8.06
C CYS A 106 6.24 17.34 -6.97
N VAL A 107 5.41 18.35 -7.17
CA VAL A 107 5.01 19.22 -6.07
C VAL A 107 3.64 18.76 -5.61
N ILE A 108 3.59 18.13 -4.44
CA ILE A 108 2.33 17.65 -3.88
C ILE A 108 1.68 18.80 -3.11
N SER A 109 0.58 19.31 -3.62
CA SER A 109 -0.19 20.36 -2.95
C SER A 109 -1.33 19.78 -2.11
N GLN A 110 -1.77 18.54 -2.42
CA GLN A 110 -2.87 17.89 -1.73
C GLN A 110 -2.60 16.41 -1.54
N VAL A 111 -2.97 15.91 -0.35
CA VAL A 111 -3.10 14.49 -0.05
C VAL A 111 -4.51 14.26 0.43
N ASP A 112 -5.21 13.31 -0.19
CA ASP A 112 -6.59 13.01 0.14
C ASP A 112 -6.70 12.38 1.53
N THR A 113 -7.92 12.35 2.07
CA THR A 113 -8.20 11.65 3.34
C THR A 113 -8.61 10.20 3.06
N PRO A 114 -8.42 9.30 4.03
CA PRO A 114 -8.86 7.91 3.85
C PRO A 114 -10.37 7.82 3.68
N ILE A 115 -10.80 6.97 2.76
CA ILE A 115 -12.22 6.65 2.59
C ILE A 115 -12.61 5.66 3.68
N THR A 116 -13.66 5.98 4.43
CA THR A 116 -14.15 5.11 5.50
C THR A 116 -15.54 4.58 5.16
N PRO A 117 -15.90 3.40 5.70
CA PRO A 117 -17.26 2.86 5.51
C PRO A 117 -18.31 3.82 6.04
N LYS A 118 -19.44 3.87 5.35
CA LYS A 118 -20.60 4.67 5.77
C LYS A 118 -21.43 3.94 6.81
#